data_95577e726ea559723b680cbd8f2597bb
#
_entry.id   95577e726ea559723b680cbd8f2597bb
#
_cell.length_a   1.000
_cell.length_b   1.000
_cell.length_c   1.000
_cell.angle_alpha   90.00
_cell.angle_beta   90.00
_cell.angle_gamma   90.00
#
_symmetry.space_group_name_H-M   'P 1'
#
loop_
_entity.id
_entity.type
_entity.pdbx_description
1 polymer ?
#
loop_
_entity_poly.entity_id
_entity_poly.type
_entity_poly.pdbx_seq_one_letter_code
_entity_poly.pdbx_strand_id
1 'polypeptide(L)'
;VGTHAALGMVGAITVGVGGCMDVAAPNYNEAADFSDGSCEESPFTAIADIQLGQETGAFEGLAVLTSGVVTGVYGSLATIQDGSGAYSGIWVNGSDVALQVGDDVEVTATVVESYDLTQLQSPSVTILSQGNALPAAEVLATADVIAEQWEGVLVQTTGTVNDDALGYGEWSLDDTSGPVRADDRGYDAIGAGLVTIGAMIQVTGALEFSYGDFEIQPRDVNDVLLYGCTGTNADNYNSSASLDDGSC
;
A
#
# COMPACT_ATOMS: atom_id res chain seq x y z
N VAL A 1 -28.77 -54.14 -38.17
CA VAL A 1 -27.78 -53.08 -38.30
C VAL A 1 -28.48 -51.76 -37.93
N GLY A 2 -28.35 -51.38 -36.69
CA GLY A 2 -29.02 -50.21 -36.15
C GLY A 2 -28.28 -48.90 -36.55
N THR A 3 -29.03 -48.00 -37.14
CA THR A 3 -28.57 -46.65 -37.52
C THR A 3 -28.63 -45.70 -36.34
N HIS A 4 -27.76 -45.86 -35.38
CA HIS A 4 -27.66 -44.86 -34.27
C HIS A 4 -26.94 -43.55 -34.69
N ALA A 5 -26.29 -43.54 -35.84
CA ALA A 5 -25.65 -42.35 -36.40
C ALA A 5 -26.62 -41.27 -36.93
N ALA A 6 -27.92 -41.61 -37.10
CA ALA A 6 -28.91 -40.68 -37.68
C ALA A 6 -29.63 -39.79 -36.64
N LEU A 7 -29.36 -39.92 -35.36
CA LEU A 7 -30.00 -39.16 -34.28
C LEU A 7 -29.16 -38.08 -33.65
N GLY A 8 -28.05 -37.68 -34.33
CA GLY A 8 -27.36 -36.45 -33.96
C GLY A 8 -26.66 -36.47 -32.56
N MET A 9 -26.30 -37.64 -32.03
CA MET A 9 -25.44 -37.66 -30.85
C MET A 9 -23.99 -37.37 -31.29
N VAL A 10 -23.63 -36.11 -31.28
CA VAL A 10 -22.24 -35.66 -31.42
C VAL A 10 -21.74 -35.35 -30.00
N GLY A 11 -20.97 -36.28 -29.46
CA GLY A 11 -20.24 -36.04 -28.22
C GLY A 11 -18.82 -35.61 -28.56
N ALA A 12 -18.37 -34.49 -28.06
CA ALA A 12 -16.95 -34.16 -28.04
C ALA A 12 -16.29 -34.89 -26.87
N ILE A 13 -15.23 -35.60 -27.13
CA ILE A 13 -14.36 -36.19 -26.08
C ILE A 13 -13.14 -35.25 -26.01
N THR A 14 -13.01 -34.57 -24.91
CA THR A 14 -11.80 -33.77 -24.60
C THR A 14 -10.83 -34.72 -23.88
N VAL A 15 -9.61 -34.87 -24.42
CA VAL A 15 -8.53 -35.64 -23.82
C VAL A 15 -7.46 -34.65 -23.36
N GLY A 16 -7.24 -34.59 -22.07
CA GLY A 16 -6.28 -33.69 -21.44
C GLY A 16 -6.48 -33.73 -19.92
N VAL A 17 -5.66 -32.98 -19.22
CA VAL A 17 -5.81 -32.79 -17.78
C VAL A 17 -6.81 -31.65 -17.56
N GLY A 18 -7.97 -31.95 -16.98
CA GLY A 18 -8.92 -30.93 -16.52
C GLY A 18 -8.46 -30.33 -15.18
N GLY A 19 -8.77 -29.08 -14.92
CA GLY A 19 -8.46 -28.44 -13.65
C GLY A 19 -8.81 -26.95 -13.66
N CYS A 20 -8.60 -26.30 -12.54
CA CYS A 20 -8.72 -24.86 -12.46
C CYS A 20 -7.59 -24.18 -13.24
N MET A 21 -7.93 -23.32 -14.21
CA MET A 21 -6.98 -22.54 -15.01
C MET A 21 -6.91 -21.07 -14.56
N ASP A 22 -7.64 -20.70 -13.53
CA ASP A 22 -7.55 -19.36 -12.93
C ASP A 22 -6.35 -19.33 -11.98
N VAL A 23 -5.33 -18.55 -12.32
CA VAL A 23 -4.10 -18.41 -11.54
C VAL A 23 -4.34 -17.76 -10.16
N ALA A 24 -5.46 -17.07 -9.98
CA ALA A 24 -5.85 -16.47 -8.71
C ALA A 24 -6.64 -17.43 -7.80
N ALA A 25 -7.03 -18.59 -8.31
CA ALA A 25 -7.77 -19.57 -7.52
C ALA A 25 -6.85 -20.39 -6.61
N PRO A 26 -7.25 -20.68 -5.36
CA PRO A 26 -6.45 -21.47 -4.42
C PRO A 26 -6.10 -22.87 -4.92
N ASN A 27 -6.90 -23.41 -5.82
CA ASN A 27 -6.72 -24.73 -6.43
C ASN A 27 -6.25 -24.66 -7.90
N TYR A 28 -5.55 -23.58 -8.30
CA TYR A 28 -4.95 -23.45 -9.62
C TYR A 28 -4.10 -24.67 -9.98
N ASN A 29 -4.28 -25.18 -11.19
CA ASN A 29 -3.54 -26.32 -11.71
C ASN A 29 -2.79 -25.93 -12.99
N GLU A 30 -1.49 -25.64 -12.87
CA GLU A 30 -0.61 -25.29 -13.99
C GLU A 30 -0.56 -26.39 -15.08
N ALA A 31 -0.84 -27.65 -14.73
CA ALA A 31 -0.83 -28.76 -15.67
C ALA A 31 -2.18 -28.94 -16.40
N ALA A 32 -3.18 -28.10 -16.13
CA ALA A 32 -4.48 -28.21 -16.79
C ALA A 32 -4.41 -27.76 -18.25
N ASP A 33 -4.93 -28.59 -19.15
CA ASP A 33 -5.08 -28.29 -20.59
C ASP A 33 -6.41 -27.60 -20.89
N PHE A 34 -7.40 -27.74 -19.99
CA PHE A 34 -8.74 -27.10 -20.12
C PHE A 34 -9.34 -26.88 -18.73
N SER A 35 -10.16 -25.80 -18.63
CA SER A 35 -10.93 -25.56 -17.41
C SER A 35 -12.10 -26.55 -17.31
N ASP A 36 -12.17 -27.25 -16.20
CA ASP A 36 -13.26 -28.19 -15.89
C ASP A 36 -14.33 -27.60 -14.96
N GLY A 37 -14.20 -26.30 -14.63
CA GLY A 37 -15.09 -25.57 -13.73
C GLY A 37 -14.83 -25.86 -12.25
N SER A 38 -13.69 -26.45 -11.90
CA SER A 38 -13.33 -26.78 -10.52
C SER A 38 -12.68 -25.63 -9.74
N CYS A 39 -12.54 -24.43 -10.36
CA CYS A 39 -11.96 -23.29 -9.65
C CYS A 39 -12.74 -22.99 -8.37
N GLU A 40 -12.02 -22.90 -7.27
CA GLU A 40 -12.55 -22.41 -5.99
C GLU A 40 -12.30 -20.90 -5.93
N GLU A 41 -13.26 -20.17 -5.37
CA GLU A 41 -13.06 -18.73 -5.10
C GLU A 41 -12.12 -18.59 -3.90
N SER A 42 -11.18 -17.62 -3.98
CA SER A 42 -10.34 -17.28 -2.83
C SER A 42 -11.24 -16.76 -1.70
N PRO A 43 -11.07 -17.26 -0.47
CA PRO A 43 -11.85 -16.76 0.64
C PRO A 43 -11.48 -15.27 0.87
N PHE A 44 -12.51 -14.43 1.11
CA PHE A 44 -12.27 -13.06 1.50
C PHE A 44 -11.48 -13.03 2.82
N THR A 45 -10.40 -12.27 2.84
CA THR A 45 -9.50 -12.14 3.99
C THR A 45 -9.32 -10.66 4.29
N ALA A 46 -9.63 -10.24 5.50
CA ALA A 46 -9.39 -8.86 5.94
C ALA A 46 -7.88 -8.55 5.92
N ILE A 47 -7.52 -7.31 5.62
CA ILE A 47 -6.11 -6.88 5.61
C ILE A 47 -5.46 -7.16 6.98
N ALA A 48 -6.18 -6.87 8.07
CA ALA A 48 -5.67 -7.13 9.42
C ALA A 48 -5.35 -8.62 9.69
N ASP A 49 -6.11 -9.55 9.12
CA ASP A 49 -5.82 -10.98 9.26
C ASP A 49 -4.57 -11.38 8.49
N ILE A 50 -4.35 -10.77 7.30
CA ILE A 50 -3.15 -10.97 6.49
C ILE A 50 -1.93 -10.48 7.26
N GLN A 51 -1.94 -9.24 7.71
CA GLN A 51 -0.85 -8.59 8.44
C GLN A 51 -0.49 -9.33 9.75
N LEU A 52 -1.49 -9.64 10.59
CA LEU A 52 -1.28 -10.41 11.82
C LEU A 52 -0.83 -11.85 11.56
N GLY A 53 -1.18 -12.40 10.40
CA GLY A 53 -0.80 -13.75 9.99
C GLY A 53 0.68 -13.89 9.61
N GLN A 54 1.36 -12.79 9.28
CA GLN A 54 2.76 -12.83 8.83
C GLN A 54 3.72 -13.24 9.94
N GLU A 55 3.51 -12.82 11.16
CA GLU A 55 4.33 -13.27 12.31
C GLU A 55 4.37 -14.81 12.43
N THR A 56 3.37 -15.49 11.88
CA THR A 56 3.26 -16.96 11.88
C THR A 56 3.50 -17.61 10.52
N GLY A 57 3.66 -16.81 9.46
CA GLY A 57 3.73 -17.25 8.06
C GLY A 57 2.42 -17.88 7.56
N ALA A 58 1.29 -17.56 8.18
CA ALA A 58 0.01 -18.24 7.92
C ALA A 58 -0.51 -18.01 6.49
N PHE A 59 -0.18 -16.86 5.87
CA PHE A 59 -0.65 -16.52 4.53
C PHE A 59 0.47 -16.51 3.47
N GLU A 60 1.73 -16.69 3.87
CA GLU A 60 2.87 -16.68 2.94
C GLU A 60 2.67 -17.67 1.79
N GLY A 61 2.72 -17.16 0.55
CA GLY A 61 2.51 -17.93 -0.67
C GLY A 61 1.06 -18.30 -0.97
N LEU A 62 0.09 -17.88 -0.15
CA LEU A 62 -1.33 -18.17 -0.38
C LEU A 62 -1.97 -17.07 -1.23
N ALA A 63 -2.90 -17.48 -2.09
CA ALA A 63 -3.81 -16.57 -2.78
C ALA A 63 -4.91 -16.11 -1.83
N VAL A 64 -5.16 -14.80 -1.79
CA VAL A 64 -6.21 -14.17 -0.99
C VAL A 64 -7.07 -13.26 -1.86
N LEU A 65 -8.32 -13.05 -1.44
CA LEU A 65 -9.20 -12.00 -1.92
C LEU A 65 -9.38 -10.99 -0.79
N THR A 66 -9.02 -9.73 -1.03
CA THR A 66 -9.20 -8.64 -0.07
C THR A 66 -9.73 -7.39 -0.76
N SER A 67 -10.06 -6.37 -0.03
CA SER A 67 -10.52 -5.08 -0.58
C SER A 67 -10.06 -3.91 0.29
N GLY A 68 -10.05 -2.73 -0.30
CA GLY A 68 -9.73 -1.51 0.43
C GLY A 68 -9.72 -0.30 -0.48
N VAL A 69 -9.59 0.87 0.13
CA VAL A 69 -9.41 2.14 -0.58
C VAL A 69 -7.92 2.37 -0.84
N VAL A 70 -7.55 2.70 -2.07
CA VAL A 70 -6.18 3.07 -2.44
C VAL A 70 -5.80 4.35 -1.71
N THR A 71 -4.82 4.26 -0.82
CA THR A 71 -4.33 5.38 -0.01
C THR A 71 -3.08 6.02 -0.56
N GLY A 72 -2.28 5.31 -1.37
CA GLY A 72 -1.09 5.81 -2.02
C GLY A 72 -0.79 5.07 -3.32
N VAL A 73 -0.12 5.74 -4.27
CA VAL A 73 0.36 5.16 -5.53
C VAL A 73 1.79 5.64 -5.77
N TYR A 74 2.72 4.70 -5.90
CA TYR A 74 4.16 4.93 -5.91
C TYR A 74 4.81 4.16 -7.08
N GLY A 75 4.56 4.61 -8.31
CA GLY A 75 5.01 3.91 -9.51
C GLY A 75 4.26 2.60 -9.73
N SER A 76 4.92 1.45 -9.58
CA SER A 76 4.29 0.11 -9.65
C SER A 76 3.72 -0.37 -8.33
N LEU A 77 3.99 0.33 -7.24
CA LEU A 77 3.48 0.03 -5.91
C LEU A 77 2.27 0.88 -5.59
N ALA A 78 1.37 0.33 -4.81
CA ALA A 78 0.26 1.07 -4.21
C ALA A 78 0.03 0.57 -2.78
N THR A 79 -0.70 1.35 -1.98
CA THR A 79 -1.20 0.92 -0.69
C THR A 79 -2.72 0.96 -0.69
N ILE A 80 -3.35 -0.01 -0.05
CA ILE A 80 -4.79 -0.05 0.20
C ILE A 80 -5.07 -0.19 1.69
N GLN A 81 -6.17 0.39 2.16
CA GLN A 81 -6.66 0.22 3.53
C GLN A 81 -8.14 -0.15 3.52
N ASP A 82 -8.52 -1.11 4.38
CA ASP A 82 -9.90 -1.53 4.60
C ASP A 82 -10.57 -0.82 5.79
N GLY A 83 -9.84 0.09 6.45
CA GLY A 83 -10.30 0.84 7.61
C GLY A 83 -9.24 1.82 8.11
N SER A 84 -9.31 2.15 9.40
CA SER A 84 -8.30 2.92 10.13
C SER A 84 -7.78 2.11 11.31
N GLY A 85 -6.65 2.53 11.88
CA GLY A 85 -6.00 1.84 12.99
C GLY A 85 -4.92 0.86 12.54
N ALA A 86 -4.36 0.18 13.52
CA ALA A 86 -3.28 -0.78 13.32
C ALA A 86 -3.69 -1.94 12.39
N TYR A 87 -2.76 -2.38 11.54
CA TYR A 87 -2.92 -3.52 10.62
C TYR A 87 -4.00 -3.33 9.55
N SER A 88 -4.52 -2.11 9.32
CA SER A 88 -5.58 -1.87 8.33
C SER A 88 -5.05 -1.61 6.92
N GLY A 89 -3.74 -1.53 6.72
CA GLY A 89 -3.10 -1.23 5.45
C GLY A 89 -2.24 -2.37 4.92
N ILE A 90 -2.06 -2.44 3.60
CA ILE A 90 -1.17 -3.41 2.96
C ILE A 90 -0.63 -2.85 1.64
N TRP A 91 0.60 -3.25 1.29
CA TRP A 91 1.23 -2.92 0.02
C TRP A 91 0.77 -3.84 -1.11
N VAL A 92 0.51 -3.26 -2.29
CA VAL A 92 0.13 -3.97 -3.52
C VAL A 92 1.22 -3.74 -4.56
N ASN A 93 1.82 -4.80 -5.08
CA ASN A 93 2.94 -4.74 -6.01
C ASN A 93 2.56 -5.23 -7.39
N GLY A 94 2.61 -4.34 -8.38
CA GLY A 94 2.44 -4.66 -9.80
C GLY A 94 0.99 -4.78 -10.25
N SER A 95 0.11 -3.83 -9.90
CA SER A 95 -1.28 -3.81 -10.36
C SER A 95 -1.40 -3.92 -11.88
N ASP A 96 -2.36 -4.73 -12.35
CA ASP A 96 -2.71 -4.92 -13.75
C ASP A 96 -3.57 -3.77 -14.30
N VAL A 97 -4.07 -2.88 -13.44
CA VAL A 97 -4.81 -1.68 -13.80
C VAL A 97 -4.15 -0.43 -13.21
N ALA A 98 -4.38 0.72 -13.86
CA ALA A 98 -3.89 2.00 -13.34
C ALA A 98 -4.76 2.44 -12.16
N LEU A 99 -4.16 2.46 -10.97
CA LEU A 99 -4.81 2.87 -9.73
C LEU A 99 -4.67 4.37 -9.49
N GLN A 100 -5.66 4.93 -8.79
CA GLN A 100 -5.66 6.31 -8.30
C GLN A 100 -6.00 6.32 -6.81
N VAL A 101 -5.44 7.27 -6.09
CA VAL A 101 -5.79 7.51 -4.68
C VAL A 101 -7.29 7.79 -4.58
N GLY A 102 -7.99 7.06 -3.69
CA GLY A 102 -9.44 7.10 -3.56
C GLY A 102 -10.21 6.08 -4.41
N ASP A 103 -9.52 5.22 -5.18
CA ASP A 103 -10.17 4.05 -5.78
C ASP A 103 -10.49 3.04 -4.68
N ASP A 104 -11.74 2.56 -4.63
CA ASP A 104 -12.14 1.41 -3.83
C ASP A 104 -11.96 0.16 -4.69
N VAL A 105 -11.16 -0.78 -4.23
CA VAL A 105 -10.72 -1.92 -5.03
C VAL A 105 -10.94 -3.25 -4.33
N GLU A 106 -11.22 -4.27 -5.14
CA GLU A 106 -11.10 -5.67 -4.77
C GLU A 106 -9.83 -6.23 -5.41
N VAL A 107 -9.04 -6.94 -4.64
CA VAL A 107 -7.72 -7.46 -5.05
C VAL A 107 -7.63 -8.94 -4.76
N THR A 108 -7.41 -9.74 -5.81
CA THR A 108 -6.96 -11.14 -5.67
C THR A 108 -5.47 -11.19 -5.94
N ALA A 109 -4.69 -11.68 -4.99
CA ALA A 109 -3.23 -11.68 -5.10
C ALA A 109 -2.60 -12.77 -4.26
N THR A 110 -1.31 -13.03 -4.46
CA THR A 110 -0.51 -13.87 -3.57
C THR A 110 0.12 -13.00 -2.49
N VAL A 111 -0.01 -13.42 -1.24
CA VAL A 111 0.67 -12.79 -0.10
C VAL A 111 2.13 -13.19 -0.11
N VAL A 112 3.03 -12.24 -0.03
CA VAL A 112 4.48 -12.47 -0.01
C VAL A 112 5.14 -11.55 1.01
N GLU A 113 6.01 -12.13 1.82
CA GLU A 113 6.91 -11.38 2.68
C GLU A 113 8.20 -11.05 1.91
N SER A 114 8.36 -9.80 1.49
CA SER A 114 9.47 -9.36 0.66
C SER A 114 10.38 -8.41 1.42
N TYR A 115 11.52 -8.90 1.91
CA TYR A 115 12.48 -8.12 2.71
C TYR A 115 11.83 -7.51 3.96
N ASP A 116 11.07 -8.32 4.68
CA ASP A 116 10.31 -7.93 5.87
C ASP A 116 9.20 -6.88 5.59
N LEU A 117 8.69 -6.81 4.34
CA LEU A 117 7.53 -6.02 3.93
C LEU A 117 6.44 -6.94 3.40
N THR A 118 5.29 -6.97 4.05
CA THR A 118 4.13 -7.75 3.61
C THR A 118 3.50 -7.13 2.36
N GLN A 119 3.42 -7.90 1.28
CA GLN A 119 2.92 -7.43 0.00
C GLN A 119 1.91 -8.38 -0.63
N LEU A 120 0.97 -7.81 -1.36
CA LEU A 120 0.12 -8.49 -2.33
C LEU A 120 0.83 -8.46 -3.70
N GLN A 121 1.36 -9.61 -4.15
CA GLN A 121 2.06 -9.73 -5.42
C GLN A 121 1.21 -10.36 -6.52
N SER A 122 1.52 -10.00 -7.77
CA SER A 122 0.80 -10.45 -8.97
C SER A 122 -0.72 -10.24 -8.86
N PRO A 123 -1.17 -9.04 -8.45
CA PRO A 123 -2.57 -8.79 -8.19
C PRO A 123 -3.40 -8.77 -9.47
N SER A 124 -4.62 -9.31 -9.38
CA SER A 124 -5.72 -8.99 -10.27
C SER A 124 -6.65 -8.03 -9.54
N VAL A 125 -6.85 -6.84 -10.09
CA VAL A 125 -7.54 -5.75 -9.41
C VAL A 125 -8.83 -5.38 -10.12
N THR A 126 -9.93 -5.28 -9.36
CA THR A 126 -11.20 -4.75 -9.82
C THR A 126 -11.49 -3.43 -9.11
N ILE A 127 -11.63 -2.33 -9.87
CA ILE A 127 -12.07 -1.04 -9.31
C ILE A 127 -13.57 -1.08 -9.11
N LEU A 128 -14.03 -0.98 -7.87
CA LEU A 128 -15.43 -1.00 -7.48
C LEU A 128 -16.06 0.39 -7.57
N SER A 129 -15.34 1.41 -7.12
CA SER A 129 -15.73 2.83 -7.22
C SER A 129 -14.53 3.74 -7.14
N GLN A 130 -14.68 5.02 -7.47
CA GLN A 130 -13.60 6.00 -7.51
C GLN A 130 -13.94 7.26 -6.71
N GLY A 131 -12.91 8.00 -6.28
CA GLY A 131 -13.06 9.26 -5.57
C GLY A 131 -13.63 9.09 -4.15
N ASN A 132 -13.36 7.94 -3.52
CA ASN A 132 -13.77 7.67 -2.16
C ASN A 132 -12.91 8.48 -1.16
N ALA A 133 -13.51 8.78 -0.02
CA ALA A 133 -12.75 9.38 1.09
C ALA A 133 -11.73 8.38 1.61
N LEU A 134 -10.51 8.89 1.87
CA LEU A 134 -9.46 8.07 2.48
C LEU A 134 -9.78 7.82 3.97
N PRO A 135 -9.32 6.68 4.53
CA PRO A 135 -9.18 6.54 5.97
C PRO A 135 -8.38 7.73 6.54
N ALA A 136 -8.73 8.16 7.73
CA ALA A 136 -7.95 9.19 8.41
C ALA A 136 -6.55 8.65 8.72
N ALA A 137 -5.53 9.49 8.50
CA ALA A 137 -4.17 9.13 8.90
C ALA A 137 -4.08 9.00 10.43
N GLU A 138 -3.37 7.98 10.90
CA GLU A 138 -3.08 7.79 12.32
C GLU A 138 -2.03 8.80 12.77
N VAL A 139 -2.42 9.65 13.74
CA VAL A 139 -1.54 10.70 14.26
C VAL A 139 -0.71 10.13 15.40
N LEU A 140 0.59 10.02 15.19
CA LEU A 140 1.51 9.30 16.08
C LEU A 140 2.71 10.17 16.47
N ALA A 141 3.30 9.91 17.64
CA ALA A 141 4.62 10.39 17.96
C ALA A 141 5.66 9.73 17.03
N THR A 142 6.79 10.41 16.76
CA THR A 142 7.78 9.89 15.81
C THR A 142 8.30 8.50 16.16
N ALA A 143 8.52 8.21 17.46
CA ALA A 143 8.93 6.87 17.90
C ALA A 143 7.83 5.81 17.79
N ASP A 144 6.56 6.19 17.82
CA ASP A 144 5.44 5.24 17.76
C ASP A 144 5.09 4.84 16.31
N VAL A 145 5.59 5.60 15.32
CA VAL A 145 5.43 5.27 13.90
C VAL A 145 6.22 4.02 13.51
N ILE A 146 7.41 3.82 14.10
CA ILE A 146 8.35 2.75 13.75
C ILE A 146 7.92 1.38 14.32
N ALA A 147 6.72 0.93 13.94
CA ALA A 147 6.17 -0.34 14.41
C ALA A 147 5.41 -1.04 13.28
N GLU A 148 5.59 -2.36 13.24
CA GLU A 148 5.01 -3.30 12.27
C GLU A 148 3.50 -3.08 12.04
N GLN A 149 2.78 -2.83 13.10
CA GLN A 149 1.33 -2.62 13.05
C GLN A 149 0.89 -1.45 12.16
N TRP A 150 1.80 -0.57 11.77
CA TRP A 150 1.52 0.58 10.90
C TRP A 150 1.97 0.37 9.46
N GLU A 151 2.58 -0.77 9.14
CA GLU A 151 2.98 -1.09 7.77
C GLU A 151 1.79 -1.01 6.81
N GLY A 152 1.97 -0.29 5.69
CA GLY A 152 0.91 -0.02 4.70
C GLY A 152 -0.17 0.96 5.16
N VAL A 153 -0.21 1.34 6.44
CA VAL A 153 -1.19 2.28 6.99
C VAL A 153 -0.77 3.73 6.72
N LEU A 154 -1.75 4.58 6.44
CA LEU A 154 -1.55 6.01 6.33
C LEU A 154 -1.30 6.59 7.73
N VAL A 155 -0.09 7.06 7.98
CA VAL A 155 0.34 7.66 9.24
C VAL A 155 0.64 9.15 9.07
N GLN A 156 0.55 9.90 10.15
CA GLN A 156 0.93 11.31 10.22
C GLN A 156 1.73 11.57 11.48
N THR A 157 2.84 12.27 11.35
CA THR A 157 3.62 12.72 12.50
C THR A 157 4.13 14.14 12.31
N THR A 158 4.57 14.77 13.39
CA THR A 158 5.16 16.10 13.38
C THR A 158 6.44 16.09 14.21
N GLY A 159 7.51 16.62 13.65
CA GLY A 159 8.79 16.68 14.34
C GLY A 159 9.73 17.71 13.74
N THR A 160 10.89 17.86 14.35
CA THR A 160 11.97 18.72 13.84
C THR A 160 12.91 17.85 13.00
N VAL A 161 13.24 18.29 11.79
CA VAL A 161 14.23 17.62 10.93
C VAL A 161 15.57 17.55 11.65
N ASN A 162 16.04 16.35 11.91
CA ASN A 162 17.33 16.10 12.58
C ASN A 162 18.41 15.57 11.63
N ASP A 163 18.04 15.02 10.46
CA ASP A 163 18.94 14.70 9.36
C ASP A 163 18.22 14.94 8.03
N ASP A 164 18.83 15.70 7.12
CA ASP A 164 18.30 16.05 5.81
C ASP A 164 19.05 15.39 4.64
N ALA A 165 19.96 14.45 4.93
CA ALA A 165 20.86 13.84 3.95
C ALA A 165 21.27 12.39 4.29
N LEU A 166 20.32 11.55 4.69
CA LEU A 166 20.58 10.12 4.96
C LEU A 166 21.03 9.34 3.71
N GLY A 167 20.80 9.89 2.54
CA GLY A 167 21.07 9.29 1.23
C GLY A 167 19.80 8.71 0.60
N TYR A 168 19.85 8.41 -0.68
CA TYR A 168 18.77 7.79 -1.45
C TYR A 168 17.42 8.51 -1.43
N GLY A 169 17.37 9.80 -1.06
CA GLY A 169 16.14 10.58 -0.92
C GLY A 169 15.59 10.63 0.49
N GLU A 170 16.21 9.87 1.41
CA GLU A 170 15.75 9.76 2.79
C GLU A 170 16.20 10.94 3.68
N TRP A 171 15.36 11.26 4.62
CA TRP A 171 15.57 12.25 5.67
C TRP A 171 14.86 11.80 6.95
N SER A 172 15.13 12.44 8.09
CA SER A 172 14.48 12.09 9.35
C SER A 172 14.05 13.28 10.17
N LEU A 173 13.03 13.06 11.00
CA LEU A 173 12.49 14.04 11.93
C LEU A 173 12.23 13.39 13.30
N ASP A 174 12.25 14.21 14.34
CA ASP A 174 12.12 13.78 15.74
C ASP A 174 11.29 14.79 16.53
N ASP A 175 10.28 14.32 17.25
CA ASP A 175 9.48 15.10 18.19
C ASP A 175 10.02 15.03 19.64
N THR A 176 11.22 14.48 19.84
CA THR A 176 11.91 14.14 21.10
C THR A 176 11.57 12.77 21.66
N SER A 177 10.70 12.00 21.03
CA SER A 177 10.42 10.61 21.43
C SER A 177 11.38 9.61 20.79
N GLY A 178 11.97 9.96 19.65
CA GLY A 178 12.89 9.19 18.83
C GLY A 178 12.61 9.44 17.34
N PRO A 179 13.64 9.36 16.47
CA PRO A 179 13.50 9.73 15.06
C PRO A 179 12.72 8.70 14.26
N VAL A 180 12.03 9.19 13.20
CA VAL A 180 11.47 8.37 12.12
C VAL A 180 12.02 8.88 10.79
N ARG A 181 12.16 7.99 9.81
CA ARG A 181 12.54 8.34 8.43
C ARG A 181 11.33 8.67 7.57
N ALA A 182 11.57 9.48 6.55
CA ALA A 182 10.70 9.66 5.40
C ALA A 182 11.53 9.58 4.12
N ASP A 183 10.92 9.12 3.02
CA ASP A 183 11.60 8.84 1.77
C ASP A 183 10.93 9.57 0.59
N ASP A 184 11.59 9.60 -0.56
CA ASP A 184 11.18 10.36 -1.74
C ASP A 184 10.36 9.55 -2.77
N ARG A 185 9.96 8.32 -2.46
CA ARG A 185 9.28 7.41 -3.40
C ARG A 185 8.08 8.05 -4.11
N GLY A 186 7.26 8.81 -3.41
CA GLY A 186 6.11 9.53 -3.99
C GLY A 186 6.36 11.02 -4.16
N TYR A 187 7.16 11.63 -3.26
CA TYR A 187 7.41 13.07 -3.30
C TYR A 187 8.79 13.44 -2.75
N ASP A 188 9.62 14.01 -3.59
CA ASP A 188 10.96 14.51 -3.24
C ASP A 188 10.87 15.85 -2.49
N ALA A 189 10.70 15.76 -1.17
CA ALA A 189 10.61 16.92 -0.28
C ALA A 189 11.97 17.62 -0.10
N ILE A 190 13.08 16.91 -0.21
CA ILE A 190 14.45 17.46 -0.20
C ILE A 190 14.66 18.31 -1.45
N GLY A 191 14.40 17.74 -2.63
CA GLY A 191 14.52 18.46 -3.90
C GLY A 191 13.57 19.65 -4.03
N ALA A 192 12.42 19.61 -3.35
CA ALA A 192 11.49 20.72 -3.24
C ALA A 192 11.97 21.83 -2.28
N GLY A 193 13.05 21.59 -1.51
CA GLY A 193 13.61 22.57 -0.57
C GLY A 193 12.78 22.75 0.72
N LEU A 194 11.93 21.80 1.07
CA LEU A 194 11.11 21.82 2.29
C LEU A 194 11.88 21.28 3.49
N VAL A 195 12.80 20.33 3.26
CA VAL A 195 13.53 19.62 4.30
C VAL A 195 14.88 20.28 4.53
N THR A 196 15.06 20.84 5.74
CA THR A 196 16.33 21.38 6.21
C THR A 196 16.47 21.11 7.71
N ILE A 197 17.68 20.85 8.18
CA ILE A 197 17.93 20.61 9.61
C ILE A 197 17.37 21.74 10.46
N GLY A 198 16.57 21.40 11.48
CA GLY A 198 15.92 22.34 12.39
C GLY A 198 14.54 22.83 11.92
N ALA A 199 14.12 22.52 10.70
CA ALA A 199 12.76 22.79 10.24
C ALA A 199 11.75 21.91 10.98
N MET A 200 10.62 22.49 11.42
CA MET A 200 9.50 21.74 11.97
C MET A 200 8.56 21.36 10.83
N ILE A 201 8.33 20.06 10.65
CA ILE A 201 7.54 19.52 9.55
C ILE A 201 6.47 18.56 10.09
N GLN A 202 5.26 18.65 9.52
CA GLN A 202 4.28 17.59 9.58
C GLN A 202 4.39 16.76 8.30
N VAL A 203 4.54 15.44 8.44
CA VAL A 203 4.59 14.51 7.32
C VAL A 203 3.47 13.48 7.43
N THR A 204 2.83 13.17 6.28
CA THR A 204 1.79 12.15 6.13
C THR A 204 2.19 11.22 5.01
N GLY A 205 1.96 9.91 5.16
CA GLY A 205 2.26 8.93 4.12
C GLY A 205 1.96 7.52 4.57
N ALA A 206 2.00 6.57 3.64
CA ALA A 206 1.98 5.16 4.00
C ALA A 206 3.31 4.76 4.62
N LEU A 207 3.28 3.89 5.62
CA LEU A 207 4.51 3.36 6.21
C LEU A 207 5.02 2.18 5.38
N GLU A 208 6.30 2.19 5.07
CA GLU A 208 7.03 1.12 4.39
C GLU A 208 8.16 0.62 5.29
N PHE A 209 8.40 -0.70 5.29
CA PHE A 209 9.65 -1.23 5.82
C PHE A 209 10.63 -1.46 4.66
N SER A 210 11.79 -0.84 4.72
CA SER A 210 12.76 -0.84 3.62
C SER A 210 14.19 -0.83 4.19
N TYR A 211 15.05 -1.72 3.70
CA TYR A 211 16.46 -1.85 4.09
C TYR A 211 16.74 -1.88 5.61
N GLY A 212 15.77 -2.29 6.41
CA GLY A 212 15.90 -2.43 7.87
C GLY A 212 15.36 -1.26 8.68
N ASP A 213 14.72 -0.29 8.05
CA ASP A 213 14.13 0.88 8.68
C ASP A 213 12.67 1.07 8.23
N PHE A 214 11.84 1.65 9.12
CA PHE A 214 10.52 2.13 8.75
C PHE A 214 10.60 3.53 8.18
N GLU A 215 9.93 3.76 7.04
CA GLU A 215 9.97 4.99 6.26
C GLU A 215 8.56 5.44 5.92
N ILE A 216 8.25 6.72 6.19
CA ILE A 216 7.00 7.32 5.74
C ILE A 216 7.16 7.71 4.27
N GLN A 217 6.19 7.32 3.43
CA GLN A 217 6.17 7.59 1.99
C GLN A 217 5.16 8.71 1.66
N PRO A 218 5.57 10.00 1.62
CA PRO A 218 4.68 11.08 1.20
C PRO A 218 4.24 10.90 -0.26
N ARG A 219 2.98 11.23 -0.57
CA ARG A 219 2.38 11.07 -1.90
C ARG A 219 2.61 12.29 -2.80
N ASP A 220 2.53 13.47 -2.17
CA ASP A 220 2.66 14.75 -2.86
C ASP A 220 3.02 15.89 -1.87
N VAL A 221 3.04 17.12 -2.38
CA VAL A 221 3.40 18.32 -1.60
C VAL A 221 2.46 18.59 -0.40
N ASN A 222 1.22 18.11 -0.43
CA ASN A 222 0.26 18.30 0.66
C ASN A 222 0.54 17.37 1.84
N ASP A 223 1.36 16.36 1.64
CA ASP A 223 1.78 15.43 2.68
C ASP A 223 3.01 15.90 3.48
N VAL A 224 3.67 16.98 3.04
CA VAL A 224 4.86 17.53 3.70
C VAL A 224 4.64 19.02 3.97
N LEU A 225 4.19 19.34 5.18
CA LEU A 225 3.77 20.68 5.56
C LEU A 225 4.80 21.32 6.50
N LEU A 226 5.42 22.40 6.05
CA LEU A 226 6.40 23.16 6.81
C LEU A 226 5.70 24.14 7.77
N TYR A 227 6.12 24.14 9.02
CA TYR A 227 5.75 25.16 10.00
C TYR A 227 6.60 26.42 9.87
N GLY A 228 5.99 27.56 10.09
CA GLY A 228 6.67 28.86 10.10
C GLY A 228 5.68 30.01 10.13
N CYS A 229 6.18 31.25 10.15
CA CYS A 229 5.30 32.43 10.10
C CYS A 229 4.60 32.51 8.73
N THR A 230 3.27 32.41 8.72
CA THR A 230 2.43 32.54 7.52
C THR A 230 1.88 33.97 7.31
N GLY A 231 2.14 34.87 8.24
CA GLY A 231 1.68 36.25 8.17
C GLY A 231 2.48 37.10 7.16
N THR A 232 1.91 37.42 6.00
CA THR A 232 2.59 38.09 4.87
C THR A 232 3.16 39.45 5.20
N ASN A 233 2.75 40.08 6.32
CA ASN A 233 3.24 41.39 6.78
C ASN A 233 4.27 41.28 7.91
N ALA A 234 4.62 40.07 8.34
CA ALA A 234 5.60 39.84 9.40
C ALA A 234 7.03 39.89 8.84
N ASP A 235 7.97 40.42 9.65
CA ASP A 235 9.38 40.52 9.24
C ASP A 235 10.03 39.11 9.01
N ASN A 236 9.51 38.10 9.66
CA ASN A 236 9.95 36.68 9.56
C ASN A 236 9.01 35.81 8.71
N TYR A 237 8.21 36.44 7.82
CA TYR A 237 7.34 35.71 6.91
C TYR A 237 8.11 34.63 6.12
N ASN A 238 7.60 33.41 6.15
CA ASN A 238 8.13 32.27 5.37
C ASN A 238 7.12 31.87 4.29
N SER A 239 7.43 32.18 3.03
CA SER A 239 6.54 31.86 1.90
C SER A 239 6.40 30.34 1.63
N SER A 240 7.29 29.51 2.16
CA SER A 240 7.23 28.04 2.05
C SER A 240 6.45 27.42 3.20
N ALA A 241 6.14 28.16 4.26
CA ALA A 241 5.37 27.64 5.38
C ALA A 241 3.91 27.42 4.97
N SER A 242 3.41 26.21 5.27
CA SER A 242 2.01 25.81 5.06
C SER A 242 1.21 25.86 6.37
N LEU A 243 1.91 25.77 7.50
CA LEU A 243 1.32 25.78 8.84
C LEU A 243 1.94 26.93 9.66
N ASP A 244 1.08 27.70 10.36
CA ASP A 244 1.53 28.78 11.24
C ASP A 244 2.09 28.19 12.54
N ASP A 245 3.31 28.59 12.91
CA ASP A 245 3.98 28.21 14.16
C ASP A 245 3.77 29.24 15.28
N GLY A 246 3.02 30.33 15.02
CA GLY A 246 2.78 31.41 15.95
C GLY A 246 3.96 32.37 16.15
N SER A 247 5.00 32.29 15.30
CA SER A 247 6.23 33.10 15.42
C SER A 247 6.13 34.48 14.73
N CYS A 248 5.04 34.75 14.03
CA CYS A 248 4.85 35.98 13.27
C CYS A 248 5.02 37.27 14.09
#